data_6b1100177fe4b5250ecf8f1944226c22
#
_entry.id   6b1100177fe4b5250ecf8f1944226c22
#
_cell.length_a   1.000
_cell.length_b   1.000
_cell.length_c   1.000
_cell.angle_alpha   90.00
_cell.angle_beta   90.00
_cell.angle_gamma   90.00
#
_symmetry.space_group_name_H-M   'P 1'
#
loop_
_entity.id
_entity.type
_entity.pdbx_description
1 polymer ?
#
loop_
_entity_poly.entity_id
_entity_poly.type
_entity_poly.pdbx_seq_one_letter_code
_entity_poly.pdbx_strand_id
1 'polypeptide(L)'
;GHHSPIQSFTTAPAEGDLTLAFYGDIQGAYNQFPEAIKALEGRYPDIDLNLQAGDVSDDGQAYSDWTNAYSGFGSYLSSRIWAPTIGNHDSSSDAQAFTSYFYGPDNGTYDTPRNYWFRVGDILFYNLDTEATYTYDPGFAEQLARMREVFDGSDAGYKVVLMHRSAYPMSYDEADVRALHADFEEMGVSLVLSGHDHIYNRTEMYGGEKAPGSGIAYVVGGCSSGSKYYDADSTG
;
A
#
# COMPACT_ATOMS: atom_id res chain seq x y z
N GLY A 1 -19.92 23.05 -18.41
CA GLY A 1 -19.32 21.99 -17.61
C GLY A 1 -17.83 21.94 -17.87
N HIS A 2 -17.04 21.75 -16.83
CA HIS A 2 -15.63 21.47 -16.99
C HIS A 2 -15.46 19.99 -17.25
N HIS A 3 -14.71 19.64 -18.28
CA HIS A 3 -14.34 18.26 -18.60
C HIS A 3 -12.83 18.10 -18.38
N SER A 4 -12.42 17.01 -17.76
CA SER A 4 -11.01 16.63 -17.72
C SER A 4 -10.52 16.28 -19.13
N PRO A 5 -9.22 16.43 -19.42
CA PRO A 5 -8.64 15.91 -20.64
C PRO A 5 -8.89 14.40 -20.75
N ILE A 6 -8.97 13.88 -21.98
CA ILE A 6 -8.98 12.45 -22.21
C ILE A 6 -7.58 11.92 -21.86
N GLN A 7 -7.55 10.95 -20.97
CA GLN A 7 -6.33 10.24 -20.58
C GLN A 7 -6.38 8.82 -21.11
N SER A 8 -5.23 8.21 -21.27
CA SER A 8 -5.10 6.80 -21.64
C SER A 8 -4.11 6.14 -20.70
N PHE A 9 -4.35 4.87 -20.41
CA PHE A 9 -3.42 4.02 -19.67
C PHE A 9 -3.35 2.65 -20.34
N THR A 10 -2.29 1.91 -20.07
CA THR A 10 -2.15 0.53 -20.54
C THR A 10 -2.62 -0.41 -19.40
N THR A 11 -3.44 -1.39 -19.74
CA THR A 11 -3.83 -2.44 -18.80
C THR A 11 -2.65 -3.37 -18.55
N ALA A 12 -2.54 -3.87 -17.31
CA ALA A 12 -1.58 -4.92 -17.01
C ALA A 12 -1.83 -6.17 -17.89
N PRO A 13 -0.78 -6.93 -18.25
CA PRO A 13 -0.93 -8.16 -19.03
C PRO A 13 -1.71 -9.21 -18.23
N ALA A 14 -2.50 -10.02 -18.93
CA ALA A 14 -3.25 -11.13 -18.32
C ALA A 14 -2.35 -12.33 -17.98
N GLU A 15 -1.23 -12.47 -18.65
CA GLU A 15 -0.28 -13.59 -18.52
C GLU A 15 1.16 -13.08 -18.66
N GLY A 16 2.10 -13.77 -18.03
CA GLY A 16 3.52 -13.43 -18.06
C GLY A 16 4.01 -12.73 -16.81
N ASP A 17 5.25 -12.27 -16.87
CA ASP A 17 5.87 -11.55 -15.75
C ASP A 17 5.27 -10.15 -15.61
N LEU A 18 5.12 -9.71 -14.36
CA LEU A 18 4.64 -8.36 -14.03
C LEU A 18 5.79 -7.54 -13.41
N THR A 19 5.92 -6.30 -13.87
CA THR A 19 6.80 -5.32 -13.26
C THR A 19 5.98 -4.40 -12.36
N LEU A 20 6.22 -4.50 -11.05
CA LEU A 20 5.51 -3.72 -10.04
C LEU A 20 6.42 -2.60 -9.53
N ALA A 21 5.92 -1.37 -9.50
CA ALA A 21 6.54 -0.29 -8.74
C ALA A 21 5.88 -0.19 -7.37
N PHE A 22 6.69 -0.11 -6.34
CA PHE A 22 6.21 0.04 -4.97
C PHE A 22 6.76 1.32 -4.36
N TYR A 23 5.85 2.10 -3.76
CA TYR A 23 6.14 3.38 -3.11
C TYR A 23 5.64 3.34 -1.67
N GLY A 24 6.47 3.78 -0.73
CA GLY A 24 6.06 4.10 0.63
C GLY A 24 5.38 5.48 0.70
N ASP A 25 5.56 6.15 1.82
CA ASP A 25 4.94 7.41 2.15
C ASP A 25 5.31 8.54 1.18
N ILE A 26 4.35 9.38 0.79
CA ILE A 26 4.54 10.45 -0.19
C ILE A 26 4.45 11.84 0.46
N GLN A 27 3.80 11.90 1.61
CA GLN A 27 3.47 13.13 2.34
C GLN A 27 4.60 14.17 2.40
N GLY A 28 4.26 15.44 2.37
CA GLY A 28 5.14 16.58 2.67
C GLY A 28 6.03 17.08 1.53
N ALA A 29 6.37 16.26 0.52
CA ALA A 29 7.23 16.67 -0.58
C ALA A 29 6.65 16.33 -1.96
N TYR A 30 5.40 16.71 -2.18
CA TYR A 30 4.60 16.36 -3.36
C TYR A 30 5.23 16.71 -4.71
N ASN A 31 6.05 17.74 -4.76
CA ASN A 31 6.76 18.15 -5.97
C ASN A 31 8.05 17.35 -6.23
N GLN A 32 8.54 16.59 -5.27
CA GLN A 32 9.73 15.74 -5.42
C GLN A 32 9.36 14.31 -5.85
N PHE A 33 8.20 13.83 -5.45
CA PHE A 33 7.75 12.48 -5.81
C PHE A 33 7.71 12.22 -7.32
N PRO A 34 7.30 13.15 -8.20
CA PRO A 34 7.42 12.99 -9.64
C PRO A 34 8.83 12.68 -10.15
N GLU A 35 9.86 13.20 -9.51
CA GLU A 35 11.24 12.90 -9.90
C GLU A 35 11.63 11.46 -9.55
N ALA A 36 11.13 10.93 -8.43
CA ALA A 36 11.27 9.52 -8.07
C ALA A 36 10.58 8.61 -9.10
N ILE A 37 9.33 8.94 -9.49
CA ILE A 37 8.60 8.21 -10.53
C ILE A 37 9.39 8.23 -11.85
N LYS A 38 9.84 9.39 -12.32
CA LYS A 38 10.61 9.52 -13.56
C LYS A 38 11.91 8.72 -13.54
N ALA A 39 12.62 8.75 -12.42
CA ALA A 39 13.86 8.00 -12.25
C ALA A 39 13.61 6.49 -12.33
N LEU A 40 12.53 6.01 -11.71
CA LEU A 40 12.13 4.62 -11.73
C LEU A 40 11.71 4.18 -13.14
N GLU A 41 10.83 4.93 -13.80
CA GLU A 41 10.38 4.67 -15.18
C GLU A 41 11.51 4.76 -16.20
N GLY A 42 12.46 5.67 -16.00
CA GLY A 42 13.65 5.75 -16.85
C GLY A 42 14.54 4.51 -16.79
N ARG A 43 14.49 3.77 -15.68
CA ARG A 43 15.21 2.50 -15.49
C ARG A 43 14.35 1.28 -15.84
N TYR A 44 13.06 1.34 -15.59
CA TYR A 44 12.09 0.27 -15.79
C TYR A 44 10.87 0.84 -16.54
N PRO A 45 10.94 0.90 -17.87
CA PRO A 45 9.90 1.58 -18.67
C PRO A 45 8.57 0.82 -18.72
N ASP A 46 8.58 -0.47 -18.42
CA ASP A 46 7.44 -1.37 -18.56
C ASP A 46 6.84 -1.70 -17.18
N ILE A 47 6.50 -0.65 -16.40
CA ILE A 47 5.80 -0.82 -15.13
C ILE A 47 4.32 -1.07 -15.40
N ASP A 48 3.83 -2.24 -14.99
CA ASP A 48 2.45 -2.68 -15.20
C ASP A 48 1.50 -2.13 -14.12
N LEU A 49 1.96 -2.00 -12.89
CA LEU A 49 1.16 -1.61 -11.74
C LEU A 49 1.98 -0.83 -10.72
N ASN A 50 1.40 0.24 -10.19
CA ASN A 50 1.99 1.03 -9.12
C ASN A 50 1.23 0.77 -7.82
N LEU A 51 1.95 0.36 -6.79
CA LEU A 51 1.46 0.08 -5.44
C LEU A 51 1.95 1.18 -4.51
N GLN A 52 1.07 1.71 -3.66
CA GLN A 52 1.40 2.81 -2.77
C GLN A 52 0.88 2.50 -1.36
N ALA A 53 1.77 2.58 -0.37
CA ALA A 53 1.55 2.06 0.97
C ALA A 53 1.02 3.08 1.99
N GLY A 54 0.23 4.06 1.56
CA GLY A 54 -0.42 5.02 2.47
C GLY A 54 0.38 6.31 2.68
N ASP A 55 -0.19 7.20 3.47
CA ASP A 55 0.32 8.54 3.74
C ASP A 55 0.60 9.33 2.45
N VAL A 56 -0.45 9.46 1.65
CA VAL A 56 -0.45 10.31 0.45
C VAL A 56 -0.46 11.78 0.83
N SER A 57 -1.26 12.15 1.85
CA SER A 57 -1.33 13.51 2.39
C SER A 57 -0.52 13.63 3.70
N ASP A 58 -0.11 14.83 4.08
CA ASP A 58 0.49 15.12 5.39
C ASP A 58 -0.58 15.43 6.45
N ASP A 59 -1.71 15.99 6.02
CA ASP A 59 -2.91 16.19 6.83
C ASP A 59 -4.16 15.86 6.00
N GLY A 60 -4.74 14.70 6.24
CA GLY A 60 -5.91 14.20 5.53
C GLY A 60 -7.16 15.08 5.65
N GLN A 61 -7.22 16.00 6.63
CA GLN A 61 -8.30 16.98 6.76
C GLN A 61 -8.05 18.26 5.97
N ALA A 62 -6.78 18.56 5.66
CA ALA A 62 -6.42 19.78 4.97
C ALA A 62 -6.63 19.65 3.47
N TYR A 63 -7.65 20.31 2.93
CA TYR A 63 -7.91 20.36 1.50
C TYR A 63 -6.68 20.87 0.69
N SER A 64 -5.88 21.75 1.29
CA SER A 64 -4.65 22.23 0.68
C SER A 64 -3.63 21.12 0.42
N ASP A 65 -3.52 20.13 1.32
CA ASP A 65 -2.58 19.02 1.16
C ASP A 65 -2.96 18.13 -0.01
N TRP A 66 -4.23 17.79 -0.11
CA TRP A 66 -4.75 17.02 -1.25
C TRP A 66 -4.57 17.76 -2.57
N THR A 67 -4.85 19.09 -2.60
CA THR A 67 -4.62 19.90 -3.80
C THR A 67 -3.14 19.98 -4.17
N ASN A 68 -2.26 20.07 -3.20
CA ASN A 68 -0.81 20.06 -3.41
C ASN A 68 -0.33 18.71 -3.95
N ALA A 69 -0.79 17.61 -3.36
CA ALA A 69 -0.49 16.28 -3.83
C ALA A 69 -0.93 16.07 -5.29
N TYR A 70 -2.18 16.41 -5.61
CA TYR A 70 -2.69 16.31 -6.99
C TYR A 70 -1.99 17.26 -7.96
N SER A 71 -1.64 18.45 -7.54
CA SER A 71 -0.85 19.39 -8.38
C SER A 71 0.56 18.86 -8.63
N GLY A 72 1.13 18.15 -7.65
CA GLY A 72 2.46 17.57 -7.74
C GLY A 72 2.51 16.35 -8.67
N PHE A 73 1.67 15.36 -8.46
CA PHE A 73 1.78 14.08 -9.16
C PHE A 73 0.47 13.54 -9.80
N GLY A 74 -0.62 14.29 -9.76
CA GLY A 74 -1.91 13.83 -10.30
C GLY A 74 -1.91 13.46 -11.77
N SER A 75 -1.04 14.09 -12.59
CA SER A 75 -0.85 13.73 -13.99
C SER A 75 -0.30 12.31 -14.18
N TYR A 76 0.47 11.81 -13.22
CA TYR A 76 0.98 10.44 -13.23
C TYR A 76 -0.12 9.45 -12.82
N LEU A 77 -0.98 9.80 -11.86
CA LEU A 77 -2.12 8.97 -11.47
C LEU A 77 -3.09 8.74 -12.63
N SER A 78 -3.31 9.76 -13.45
CA SER A 78 -4.31 9.72 -14.53
C SER A 78 -3.93 8.86 -15.74
N SER A 79 -2.68 8.42 -15.84
CA SER A 79 -2.16 7.65 -16.98
C SER A 79 -1.56 6.29 -16.61
N ARG A 80 -1.70 5.87 -15.37
CA ARG A 80 -1.15 4.60 -14.83
C ARG A 80 -2.17 3.91 -13.95
N ILE A 81 -2.01 2.61 -13.79
CA ILE A 81 -2.78 1.85 -12.79
C ILE A 81 -2.12 2.06 -11.44
N TRP A 82 -2.90 2.54 -10.47
CA TRP A 82 -2.49 2.75 -9.08
C TRP A 82 -3.36 1.95 -8.13
N ALA A 83 -2.73 1.32 -7.15
CA ALA A 83 -3.40 0.67 -6.03
C ALA A 83 -2.93 1.34 -4.73
N PRO A 84 -3.63 2.40 -4.28
CA PRO A 84 -3.29 3.12 -3.06
C PRO A 84 -3.80 2.39 -1.82
N THR A 85 -3.02 2.45 -0.75
CA THR A 85 -3.43 2.10 0.61
C THR A 85 -3.73 3.37 1.39
N ILE A 86 -4.59 3.29 2.39
CA ILE A 86 -4.80 4.39 3.32
C ILE A 86 -3.75 4.36 4.43
N GLY A 87 -3.17 5.53 4.76
CA GLY A 87 -2.26 5.71 5.89
C GLY A 87 -2.89 6.49 7.05
N ASN A 88 -2.16 6.62 8.15
CA ASN A 88 -2.66 7.29 9.33
C ASN A 88 -2.87 8.79 9.11
N HIS A 89 -2.07 9.43 8.28
CA HIS A 89 -2.28 10.82 7.91
C HIS A 89 -3.50 10.99 7.00
N ASP A 90 -3.80 10.00 6.15
CA ASP A 90 -4.96 10.02 5.24
C ASP A 90 -6.28 9.70 5.94
N SER A 91 -6.25 9.00 7.09
CA SER A 91 -7.42 8.41 7.76
C SER A 91 -8.24 9.42 8.55
N SER A 92 -7.77 10.64 8.70
CA SER A 92 -8.46 11.72 9.41
C SER A 92 -9.90 11.93 8.90
N SER A 93 -10.81 12.28 9.80
CA SER A 93 -12.23 12.49 9.47
C SER A 93 -12.88 11.31 8.73
N ASP A 94 -12.60 10.10 9.21
CA ASP A 94 -13.11 8.85 8.64
C ASP A 94 -12.69 8.65 7.17
N ALA A 95 -11.50 9.09 6.82
CA ALA A 95 -10.92 8.96 5.49
C ALA A 95 -11.76 9.61 4.36
N GLN A 96 -12.62 10.57 4.69
CA GLN A 96 -13.54 11.16 3.73
C GLN A 96 -12.81 11.78 2.53
N ALA A 97 -11.68 12.42 2.75
CA ALA A 97 -10.89 12.98 1.67
C ALA A 97 -10.27 11.87 0.83
N PHE A 98 -9.59 10.89 1.43
CA PHE A 98 -9.01 9.76 0.72
C PHE A 98 -10.02 9.06 -0.19
N THR A 99 -11.19 8.70 0.35
CA THR A 99 -12.26 8.02 -0.41
C THR A 99 -12.91 8.89 -1.48
N SER A 100 -12.75 10.22 -1.40
CA SER A 100 -13.20 11.14 -2.45
C SER A 100 -12.21 11.28 -3.61
N TYR A 101 -10.94 11.07 -3.34
CA TYR A 101 -9.87 11.19 -4.34
C TYR A 101 -9.49 9.85 -4.99
N PHE A 102 -9.58 8.75 -4.27
CA PHE A 102 -9.24 7.44 -4.79
C PHE A 102 -10.48 6.57 -4.99
N TYR A 103 -10.48 5.89 -6.12
CA TYR A 103 -11.51 4.92 -6.47
C TYR A 103 -10.87 3.54 -6.52
N GLY A 104 -11.41 2.60 -5.77
CA GLY A 104 -10.99 1.21 -5.76
C GLY A 104 -12.18 0.27 -6.00
N PRO A 105 -11.94 -1.04 -6.15
CA PRO A 105 -13.00 -2.03 -6.16
C PRO A 105 -13.83 -1.98 -4.88
N ASP A 106 -15.15 -2.07 -5.00
CA ASP A 106 -16.08 -2.19 -3.88
C ASP A 106 -16.33 -3.67 -3.57
N ASN A 107 -15.32 -4.33 -3.00
CA ASN A 107 -15.32 -5.77 -2.77
C ASN A 107 -14.64 -6.18 -1.45
N GLY A 108 -14.22 -5.23 -0.65
CA GLY A 108 -13.61 -5.43 0.65
C GLY A 108 -14.62 -5.66 1.77
N THR A 109 -14.23 -5.26 2.97
CA THR A 109 -15.07 -5.35 4.19
C THR A 109 -15.97 -4.13 4.35
N TYR A 110 -15.52 -2.97 3.88
CA TYR A 110 -16.22 -1.69 3.99
C TYR A 110 -16.74 -1.23 2.63
N ASP A 111 -17.83 -0.48 2.62
CA ASP A 111 -18.40 0.15 1.41
C ASP A 111 -17.54 1.35 0.94
N THR A 112 -16.21 1.22 1.01
CA THR A 112 -15.25 2.28 0.67
C THR A 112 -13.97 1.68 0.11
N PRO A 113 -13.17 2.42 -0.68
CA PRO A 113 -11.89 1.94 -1.22
C PRO A 113 -10.76 1.87 -0.18
N ARG A 114 -11.07 1.84 1.12
CA ARG A 114 -10.09 1.70 2.20
C ARG A 114 -9.55 0.29 2.34
N ASN A 115 -10.41 -0.70 2.01
CA ASN A 115 -10.10 -2.12 2.05
C ASN A 115 -10.68 -2.78 0.80
N TYR A 116 -9.84 -3.38 -0.01
CA TYR A 116 -10.26 -3.99 -1.28
C TYR A 116 -9.25 -5.04 -1.73
N TRP A 117 -9.63 -5.84 -2.71
CA TRP A 117 -8.74 -6.78 -3.36
C TRP A 117 -8.89 -6.75 -4.88
N PHE A 118 -7.85 -7.20 -5.57
CA PHE A 118 -7.84 -7.35 -7.02
C PHE A 118 -6.82 -8.40 -7.43
N ARG A 119 -6.97 -8.92 -8.64
CA ARG A 119 -6.05 -9.91 -9.22
C ARG A 119 -5.47 -9.39 -10.52
N VAL A 120 -4.18 -9.58 -10.72
CA VAL A 120 -3.48 -9.35 -11.99
C VAL A 120 -2.64 -10.59 -12.28
N GLY A 121 -2.95 -11.26 -13.39
CA GLY A 121 -2.31 -12.53 -13.74
C GLY A 121 -2.44 -13.57 -12.64
N ASP A 122 -1.32 -14.09 -12.16
CA ASP A 122 -1.23 -15.09 -11.10
C ASP A 122 -1.01 -14.51 -9.70
N ILE A 123 -1.16 -13.20 -9.55
CA ILE A 123 -0.96 -12.50 -8.28
C ILE A 123 -2.30 -11.94 -7.78
N LEU A 124 -2.68 -12.32 -6.57
CA LEU A 124 -3.82 -11.78 -5.83
C LEU A 124 -3.34 -10.78 -4.78
N PHE A 125 -3.81 -9.56 -4.88
CA PHE A 125 -3.51 -8.46 -3.97
C PHE A 125 -4.68 -8.23 -3.03
N TYR A 126 -4.39 -8.04 -1.75
CA TYR A 126 -5.35 -7.61 -0.75
C TYR A 126 -4.83 -6.35 -0.05
N ASN A 127 -5.59 -5.27 -0.15
CA ASN A 127 -5.31 -4.03 0.53
C ASN A 127 -5.98 -4.03 1.91
N LEU A 128 -5.17 -4.15 2.96
CA LEU A 128 -5.60 -4.20 4.35
C LEU A 128 -5.53 -2.79 4.95
N ASP A 129 -6.66 -2.30 5.48
CA ASP A 129 -6.72 -1.02 6.18
C ASP A 129 -6.22 -1.19 7.63
N THR A 130 -4.96 -0.85 7.87
CA THR A 130 -4.37 -0.91 9.23
C THR A 130 -4.89 0.18 10.15
N GLU A 131 -5.46 1.27 9.60
CA GLU A 131 -5.97 2.39 10.39
C GLU A 131 -7.35 2.10 10.99
N ALA A 132 -8.08 1.11 10.46
CA ALA A 132 -9.36 0.67 11.00
C ALA A 132 -9.25 0.17 12.45
N THR A 133 -8.11 -0.43 12.85
CA THR A 133 -7.87 -0.88 14.23
C THR A 133 -7.92 0.26 15.23
N TYR A 134 -7.52 1.45 14.83
CA TYR A 134 -7.51 2.62 15.70
C TYR A 134 -8.81 3.44 15.62
N THR A 135 -9.66 3.16 14.63
CA THR A 135 -10.86 3.94 14.33
C THR A 135 -12.14 3.14 14.57
N TYR A 136 -12.09 1.82 14.37
CA TYR A 136 -13.26 0.93 14.45
C TYR A 136 -12.99 -0.30 15.32
N ASP A 137 -13.96 -0.66 16.15
CA ASP A 137 -14.03 -1.94 16.82
C ASP A 137 -15.00 -2.85 15.99
N PRO A 138 -14.60 -4.04 15.58
CA PRO A 138 -13.60 -4.96 16.12
C PRO A 138 -12.21 -4.95 15.43
N GLY A 139 -11.80 -3.89 14.78
CA GLY A 139 -10.46 -3.80 14.21
C GLY A 139 -10.21 -4.74 13.05
N PHE A 140 -9.18 -5.60 13.14
CA PHE A 140 -8.79 -6.46 12.03
C PHE A 140 -9.70 -7.67 11.79
N ALA A 141 -10.52 -8.08 12.75
CA ALA A 141 -11.21 -9.37 12.68
C ALA A 141 -12.07 -9.55 11.43
N GLU A 142 -12.85 -8.52 11.05
CA GLU A 142 -13.70 -8.58 9.86
C GLU A 142 -12.87 -8.56 8.57
N GLN A 143 -11.83 -7.75 8.52
CA GLN A 143 -10.92 -7.69 7.37
C GLN A 143 -10.19 -9.03 7.18
N LEU A 144 -9.69 -9.64 8.26
CA LEU A 144 -9.03 -10.94 8.21
C LEU A 144 -9.99 -12.04 7.75
N ALA A 145 -11.24 -12.03 8.24
CA ALA A 145 -12.25 -12.99 7.80
C ALA A 145 -12.51 -12.86 6.29
N ARG A 146 -12.65 -11.63 5.79
CA ARG A 146 -12.85 -11.36 4.35
C ARG A 146 -11.61 -11.73 3.54
N MET A 147 -10.41 -11.39 4.01
CA MET A 147 -9.17 -11.75 3.33
C MET A 147 -9.00 -13.27 3.22
N ARG A 148 -9.30 -14.01 4.29
CA ARG A 148 -9.27 -15.48 4.31
C ARG A 148 -10.25 -16.06 3.28
N GLU A 149 -11.49 -15.58 3.25
CA GLU A 149 -12.47 -15.99 2.23
C GLU A 149 -11.95 -15.79 0.80
N VAL A 150 -11.36 -14.62 0.54
CA VAL A 150 -10.82 -14.27 -0.79
C VAL A 150 -9.61 -15.12 -1.15
N PHE A 151 -8.70 -15.33 -0.21
CA PHE A 151 -7.47 -16.08 -0.45
C PHE A 151 -7.71 -17.58 -0.56
N ASP A 152 -8.61 -18.16 0.24
CA ASP A 152 -8.98 -19.57 0.19
C ASP A 152 -9.81 -19.90 -1.06
N GLY A 153 -10.58 -18.93 -1.55
CA GLY A 153 -11.36 -19.06 -2.78
C GLY A 153 -10.57 -18.87 -4.07
N SER A 154 -9.26 -18.57 -3.99
CA SER A 154 -8.42 -18.22 -5.14
C SER A 154 -7.39 -19.31 -5.46
N ASP A 155 -7.17 -19.53 -6.75
CA ASP A 155 -6.10 -20.38 -7.30
C ASP A 155 -4.82 -19.58 -7.65
N ALA A 156 -4.72 -18.32 -7.24
CA ALA A 156 -3.54 -17.49 -7.50
C ALA A 156 -2.28 -18.10 -6.86
N GLY A 157 -1.21 -18.15 -7.64
CA GLY A 157 0.08 -18.69 -7.20
C GLY A 157 0.79 -17.80 -6.16
N TYR A 158 0.49 -16.51 -6.17
CA TYR A 158 1.05 -15.54 -5.23
C TYR A 158 -0.03 -14.73 -4.56
N LYS A 159 0.09 -14.55 -3.24
CA LYS A 159 -0.80 -13.73 -2.42
C LYS A 159 0.01 -12.59 -1.80
N VAL A 160 -0.38 -11.36 -2.10
CA VAL A 160 0.32 -10.15 -1.67
C VAL A 160 -0.61 -9.32 -0.80
N VAL A 161 -0.14 -8.93 0.38
CA VAL A 161 -0.83 -7.97 1.24
C VAL A 161 -0.19 -6.60 1.09
N LEU A 162 -1.01 -5.60 0.85
CA LEU A 162 -0.64 -4.20 0.83
C LEU A 162 -1.27 -3.54 2.05
N MET A 163 -0.49 -2.87 2.88
CA MET A 163 -0.96 -2.22 4.10
C MET A 163 -0.08 -1.01 4.44
N HIS A 164 -0.54 -0.13 5.35
CA HIS A 164 0.26 1.02 5.71
C HIS A 164 1.24 0.71 6.85
N ARG A 165 0.75 0.32 8.04
CA ARG A 165 1.62 0.02 9.18
C ARG A 165 2.36 -1.29 8.97
N SER A 166 3.66 -1.30 9.27
CA SER A 166 4.52 -2.46 9.08
C SER A 166 4.41 -3.43 10.26
N ALA A 167 4.36 -4.74 9.96
CA ALA A 167 4.48 -5.76 11.00
C ALA A 167 5.89 -5.83 11.62
N TYR A 168 6.91 -5.44 10.86
CA TYR A 168 8.32 -5.45 11.28
C TYR A 168 9.01 -4.11 10.99
N PRO A 169 8.58 -3.02 11.66
CA PRO A 169 9.19 -1.71 11.52
C PRO A 169 10.52 -1.67 12.27
N MET A 170 11.35 -0.66 11.98
CA MET A 170 12.62 -0.42 12.66
C MET A 170 12.57 0.75 13.66
N SER A 171 11.56 1.62 13.59
CA SER A 171 11.45 2.80 14.46
C SER A 171 10.17 2.86 15.30
N TYR A 172 9.24 1.92 15.11
CA TYR A 172 7.98 1.83 15.84
C TYR A 172 7.81 0.45 16.51
N ASP A 173 6.93 0.36 17.49
CA ASP A 173 6.41 -0.93 17.97
C ASP A 173 4.96 -1.09 17.51
N GLU A 174 4.75 -2.00 16.57
CA GLU A 174 3.46 -2.32 15.96
C GLU A 174 3.07 -3.76 16.32
N ALA A 175 2.97 -4.06 17.62
CA ALA A 175 2.71 -5.41 18.13
C ALA A 175 1.39 -5.99 17.60
N ASP A 176 0.34 -5.16 17.47
CA ASP A 176 -0.97 -5.60 16.97
C ASP A 176 -0.91 -5.98 15.48
N VAL A 177 -0.17 -5.21 14.68
CA VAL A 177 0.06 -5.52 13.27
C VAL A 177 0.97 -6.73 13.12
N ARG A 178 1.98 -6.86 13.98
CA ARG A 178 2.87 -8.03 14.01
C ARG A 178 2.13 -9.32 14.34
N ALA A 179 1.10 -9.26 15.16
CA ALA A 179 0.28 -10.41 15.49
C ALA A 179 -0.43 -11.03 14.27
N LEU A 180 -0.66 -10.25 13.19
CA LEU A 180 -1.25 -10.73 11.94
C LEU A 180 -0.35 -11.73 11.19
N HIS A 181 0.93 -11.82 11.54
CA HIS A 181 1.88 -12.72 10.88
C HIS A 181 1.40 -14.17 10.85
N ALA A 182 0.84 -14.67 11.94
CA ALA A 182 0.32 -16.04 12.01
C ALA A 182 -0.83 -16.27 11.02
N ASP A 183 -1.76 -15.32 10.91
CA ASP A 183 -2.85 -15.37 9.94
C ASP A 183 -2.31 -15.32 8.49
N PHE A 184 -1.31 -14.51 8.24
CA PHE A 184 -0.68 -14.42 6.91
C PHE A 184 0.01 -15.73 6.52
N GLU A 185 0.69 -16.40 7.45
CA GLU A 185 1.27 -17.73 7.21
C GLU A 185 0.19 -18.76 6.87
N GLU A 186 -0.88 -18.84 7.68
CA GLU A 186 -2.00 -19.76 7.44
C GLU A 186 -2.68 -19.53 6.08
N MET A 187 -2.80 -18.29 5.65
CA MET A 187 -3.39 -17.93 4.36
C MET A 187 -2.44 -18.09 3.16
N GLY A 188 -1.15 -18.40 3.41
CA GLY A 188 -0.15 -18.57 2.37
C GLY A 188 0.26 -17.27 1.70
N VAL A 189 0.33 -16.18 2.45
CA VAL A 189 0.85 -14.89 1.97
C VAL A 189 2.31 -15.04 1.58
N SER A 190 2.67 -14.52 0.41
CA SER A 190 4.03 -14.58 -0.13
C SER A 190 4.84 -13.30 0.15
N LEU A 191 4.15 -12.15 0.14
CA LEU A 191 4.76 -10.83 0.24
C LEU A 191 3.83 -9.87 0.99
N VAL A 192 4.40 -9.07 1.88
CA VAL A 192 3.74 -7.95 2.54
C VAL A 192 4.50 -6.67 2.21
N LEU A 193 3.79 -5.68 1.68
CA LEU A 193 4.30 -4.36 1.33
C LEU A 193 3.70 -3.31 2.26
N SER A 194 4.53 -2.50 2.89
CA SER A 194 4.08 -1.51 3.89
C SER A 194 4.88 -0.20 3.83
N GLY A 195 4.33 0.84 4.43
CA GLY A 195 4.90 2.17 4.63
C GLY A 195 5.10 2.50 6.11
N HIS A 196 4.67 3.70 6.51
CA HIS A 196 4.63 4.24 7.87
C HIS A 196 6.00 4.45 8.51
N ASP A 197 6.87 3.46 8.44
CA ASP A 197 8.25 3.59 8.90
C ASP A 197 9.09 4.20 7.78
N HIS A 198 9.58 5.42 7.96
CA HIS A 198 10.33 6.14 6.93
C HIS A 198 11.76 5.62 6.76
N ILE A 199 11.91 4.30 6.89
CA ILE A 199 13.14 3.56 6.70
C ILE A 199 12.87 2.44 5.70
N TYR A 200 13.71 2.32 4.67
CA TYR A 200 13.65 1.12 3.82
C TYR A 200 14.14 -0.09 4.61
N ASN A 201 13.28 -1.08 4.72
CA ASN A 201 13.59 -2.34 5.39
C ASN A 201 13.06 -3.54 4.58
N ARG A 202 13.79 -4.63 4.61
CA ARG A 202 13.34 -5.92 4.08
C ARG A 202 13.73 -7.03 5.05
N THR A 203 12.78 -7.87 5.40
CA THR A 203 13.02 -9.09 6.17
C THR A 203 12.19 -10.24 5.62
N GLU A 204 12.57 -11.47 5.93
CA GLU A 204 11.80 -12.68 5.61
C GLU A 204 11.58 -13.43 6.92
N MET A 205 10.31 -13.76 7.21
CA MET A 205 9.89 -14.27 8.51
C MET A 205 9.08 -15.56 8.34
N TYR A 206 9.31 -16.53 9.24
CA TYR A 206 8.53 -17.76 9.37
C TYR A 206 8.43 -18.16 10.84
N GLY A 207 7.21 -18.48 11.31
CA GLY A 207 6.98 -18.81 12.73
C GLY A 207 7.38 -17.70 13.70
N GLY A 208 7.40 -16.44 13.24
CA GLY A 208 7.85 -15.30 14.03
C GLY A 208 9.37 -15.10 14.09
N GLU A 209 10.15 -15.94 13.41
CA GLU A 209 11.62 -15.87 13.38
C GLU A 209 12.13 -15.47 12.00
N LYS A 210 13.34 -14.89 11.92
CA LYS A 210 13.98 -14.56 10.64
C LYS A 210 14.26 -15.85 9.85
N ALA A 211 13.73 -15.92 8.63
CA ALA A 211 13.80 -17.12 7.77
C ALA A 211 14.19 -16.77 6.31
N PRO A 212 15.42 -16.32 6.05
CA PRO A 212 15.84 -15.90 4.72
C PRO A 212 15.68 -17.01 3.68
N GLY A 213 15.00 -16.70 2.59
CA GLY A 213 14.75 -17.60 1.46
C GLY A 213 13.59 -18.59 1.66
N SER A 214 12.84 -18.53 2.78
CA SER A 214 11.76 -19.49 3.04
C SER A 214 10.53 -18.91 3.77
N GLY A 215 10.61 -17.70 4.25
CA GLY A 215 9.52 -17.03 4.96
C GLY A 215 8.69 -16.10 4.08
N ILE A 216 7.69 -15.46 4.69
CA ILE A 216 6.98 -14.34 4.07
C ILE A 216 7.95 -13.17 3.95
N ALA A 217 8.06 -12.59 2.76
CA ALA A 217 8.85 -11.37 2.57
C ALA A 217 8.06 -10.15 3.04
N TYR A 218 8.66 -9.35 3.93
CA TYR A 218 8.13 -8.06 4.38
C TYR A 218 9.02 -6.95 3.85
N VAL A 219 8.44 -5.97 3.17
CA VAL A 219 9.15 -4.83 2.62
C VAL A 219 8.48 -3.54 3.08
N VAL A 220 9.28 -2.68 3.69
CA VAL A 220 8.87 -1.31 4.06
C VAL A 220 9.44 -0.35 3.03
N GLY A 221 8.58 0.45 2.40
CA GLY A 221 8.95 1.33 1.28
C GLY A 221 9.68 2.61 1.69
N GLY A 222 9.74 2.92 2.97
CA GLY A 222 10.30 4.19 3.45
C GLY A 222 9.49 5.40 3.00
N CYS A 223 10.13 6.56 2.88
CA CYS A 223 9.51 7.78 2.39
C CYS A 223 9.89 8.03 0.93
N SER A 224 8.97 7.74 0.01
CA SER A 224 9.20 7.82 -1.44
C SER A 224 9.29 9.26 -1.98
N SER A 225 8.76 10.25 -1.25
CA SER A 225 8.94 11.67 -1.58
C SER A 225 10.29 12.24 -1.10
N GLY A 226 10.97 11.54 -0.17
CA GLY A 226 12.20 12.04 0.45
C GLY A 226 11.99 13.15 1.48
N SER A 227 10.76 13.38 1.93
CA SER A 227 10.45 14.47 2.88
C SER A 227 10.93 14.20 4.30
N LYS A 228 10.91 12.93 4.72
CA LYS A 228 11.27 12.49 6.07
C LYS A 228 12.06 11.18 6.01
N TYR A 229 13.08 11.06 6.87
CA TYR A 229 13.77 9.80 7.12
C TYR A 229 13.98 9.64 8.61
N TYR A 230 13.86 8.42 9.10
CA TYR A 230 14.11 8.08 10.49
C TYR A 230 15.43 7.34 10.63
N ASP A 231 16.05 7.49 11.79
CA ASP A 231 17.21 6.69 12.15
C ASP A 231 16.74 5.30 12.58
N ALA A 232 17.37 4.26 12.04
CA ALA A 232 17.11 2.90 12.49
C ALA A 232 17.55 2.76 13.97
N ASP A 233 16.64 2.32 14.83
CA ASP A 233 16.99 1.95 16.18
C ASP A 233 17.95 0.74 16.12
N SER A 234 19.14 0.91 16.72
CA SER A 234 20.20 -0.12 16.69
C SER A 234 19.88 -1.34 17.58
N THR A 235 18.66 -1.45 18.08
CA THR A 235 18.21 -2.49 19.02
C THR A 235 17.26 -3.53 18.38
N GLY A 236 17.05 -3.47 17.05
CA GLY A 236 16.23 -4.44 16.32
C GLY A 236 16.99 -5.69 15.86
#